data_25795eae573044a69f29d1e6887dcdf9
#
_entry.id   25795eae573044a69f29d1e6887dcdf9
#
_cell.length_a   1.000
_cell.length_b   1.000
_cell.length_c   1.000
_cell.angle_alpha   90.00
_cell.angle_beta   90.00
_cell.angle_gamma   90.00
#
_symmetry.space_group_name_H-M   'P 1'
#
loop_
_entity.id
_entity.type
_entity.pdbx_description
1 polymer ?
#
loop_
_entity_poly.entity_id
_entity_poly.type
_entity_poly.pdbx_seq_one_letter_code
_entity_poly.pdbx_strand_id
1 'polypeptide(L)'
;KSQHQYGQYLNLCHFGSLANDRSLSIVMRAANTLFEKFPEARNHLRIHAYGAPLDSLSQEAIHRYGFSDILLAHGRLERDPVTGISGREKVAQKMQEADVLILLHGNDEWCAEYIPSKFYDYLWSGRPIWGITHRNPQLDQMLLDRKSYLSADGDDAGIAMALEKIWLDWRQNQLLSPIWQPIGVDQAVSSILSHITQ
;
A
#
# COMPACT_ATOMS: atom_id res chain seq x y z
N LYS A 1 12.01 10.66 14.73
CA LYS A 1 10.85 9.95 14.14
C LYS A 1 9.62 10.51 14.86
N SER A 2 8.72 11.21 14.15
CA SER A 2 7.43 11.59 14.72
C SER A 2 6.62 10.30 14.93
N GLN A 3 6.11 10.11 16.16
CA GLN A 3 5.15 9.05 16.42
C GLN A 3 3.91 9.27 15.54
N HIS A 4 3.46 8.20 14.87
CA HIS A 4 2.22 8.24 14.09
C HIS A 4 1.05 8.53 15.04
N GLN A 5 0.26 9.56 14.72
CA GLN A 5 -0.97 9.84 15.45
C GLN A 5 -2.12 9.13 14.74
N TYR A 6 -2.71 8.16 15.41
CA TYR A 6 -3.92 7.49 14.94
C TYR A 6 -5.10 8.47 14.95
N GLY A 7 -5.71 8.66 13.80
CA GLY A 7 -6.86 9.55 13.62
C GLY A 7 -8.19 8.85 13.83
N GLN A 8 -9.27 9.53 13.45
CA GLN A 8 -10.62 8.98 13.43
C GLN A 8 -10.79 7.89 12.35
N TYR A 9 -9.98 7.95 11.30
CA TYR A 9 -10.06 7.06 10.14
C TYR A 9 -8.81 6.19 10.03
N LEU A 10 -9.02 4.94 9.61
CA LEU A 10 -7.97 4.09 9.08
C LEU A 10 -7.79 4.44 7.60
N ASN A 11 -6.70 5.12 7.26
CA ASN A 11 -6.41 5.60 5.92
C ASN A 11 -5.47 4.62 5.20
N LEU A 12 -6.03 3.86 4.27
CA LEU A 12 -5.28 3.00 3.36
C LEU A 12 -4.97 3.79 2.09
N CYS A 13 -3.70 3.96 1.74
CA CYS A 13 -3.32 4.80 0.61
C CYS A 13 -2.57 4.00 -0.46
N HIS A 14 -3.00 4.13 -1.72
CA HIS A 14 -2.31 3.64 -2.90
C HIS A 14 -1.76 4.82 -3.70
N PHE A 15 -0.51 4.70 -4.19
CA PHE A 15 0.14 5.69 -5.04
C PHE A 15 0.58 5.04 -6.35
N GLY A 16 0.22 5.66 -7.46
CA GLY A 16 0.63 5.27 -8.80
C GLY A 16 -0.53 4.94 -9.73
N SER A 17 -0.21 4.28 -10.84
CA SER A 17 -1.20 3.87 -11.83
C SER A 17 -1.97 2.63 -11.37
N LEU A 18 -3.24 2.60 -11.69
CA LEU A 18 -4.12 1.44 -11.59
C LEU A 18 -4.41 0.92 -13.01
N ALA A 19 -4.63 -0.36 -13.14
CA ALA A 19 -5.02 -1.05 -14.36
C ALA A 19 -5.78 -2.32 -13.96
N ASN A 20 -6.35 -3.06 -14.93
CA ASN A 20 -7.14 -4.24 -14.60
C ASN A 20 -6.34 -5.35 -13.92
N ASP A 21 -5.03 -5.41 -14.14
CA ASP A 21 -4.09 -6.29 -13.46
C ASP A 21 -3.65 -5.76 -12.08
N ARG A 22 -3.95 -4.50 -11.76
CA ARG A 22 -3.60 -3.80 -10.51
C ARG A 22 -4.77 -2.92 -10.07
N SER A 23 -5.83 -3.55 -9.62
CA SER A 23 -7.08 -2.89 -9.30
C SER A 23 -7.33 -2.84 -7.78
N LEU A 24 -7.85 -1.72 -7.29
CA LEU A 24 -8.34 -1.61 -5.91
C LEU A 24 -9.64 -2.38 -5.68
N SER A 25 -10.26 -2.95 -6.71
CA SER A 25 -11.47 -3.77 -6.58
C SER A 25 -11.31 -4.93 -5.59
N ILE A 26 -10.11 -5.54 -5.54
CA ILE A 26 -9.80 -6.62 -4.58
C ILE A 26 -9.79 -6.13 -3.14
N VAL A 27 -9.27 -4.92 -2.89
CA VAL A 27 -9.28 -4.29 -1.56
C VAL A 27 -10.71 -3.90 -1.16
N MET A 28 -11.51 -3.40 -2.11
CA MET A 28 -12.93 -3.07 -1.85
C MET A 28 -13.76 -4.32 -1.56
N ARG A 29 -13.50 -5.45 -2.22
CA ARG A 29 -14.13 -6.72 -1.92
C ARG A 29 -13.80 -7.17 -0.49
N ALA A 30 -12.53 -7.08 -0.10
CA ALA A 30 -12.11 -7.35 1.27
C ALA A 30 -12.75 -6.38 2.29
N ALA A 31 -12.90 -5.10 1.94
CA ALA A 31 -13.59 -4.13 2.78
C ALA A 31 -15.07 -4.47 2.97
N ASN A 32 -15.75 -4.96 1.92
CA ASN A 32 -17.13 -5.42 2.04
C ASN A 32 -17.24 -6.59 3.04
N THR A 33 -16.35 -7.59 2.93
CA THR A 33 -16.29 -8.71 3.88
C THR A 33 -15.99 -8.22 5.31
N LEU A 34 -15.10 -7.24 5.46
CA LEU A 34 -14.81 -6.64 6.76
C LEU A 34 -16.05 -5.98 7.37
N PHE A 35 -16.84 -5.24 6.58
CA PHE A 35 -18.03 -4.54 7.05
C PHE A 35 -19.17 -5.50 7.40
N GLU A 36 -19.26 -6.68 6.78
CA GLU A 36 -20.18 -7.73 7.18
C GLU A 36 -19.85 -8.27 8.58
N LYS A 37 -18.57 -8.38 8.90
CA LYS A 37 -18.07 -8.88 10.20
C LYS A 37 -17.99 -7.79 11.27
N PHE A 38 -17.61 -6.58 10.89
CA PHE A 38 -17.42 -5.40 11.74
C PHE A 38 -18.14 -4.19 11.12
N PRO A 39 -19.47 -4.05 11.28
CA PRO A 39 -20.24 -2.97 10.66
C PRO A 39 -19.72 -1.57 10.99
N GLU A 40 -19.16 -1.38 12.18
CA GLU A 40 -18.58 -0.11 12.60
C GLU A 40 -17.34 0.30 11.78
N ALA A 41 -16.64 -0.68 11.19
CA ALA A 41 -15.45 -0.40 10.36
C ALA A 41 -15.78 0.49 9.15
N ARG A 42 -17.02 0.42 8.62
CA ARG A 42 -17.46 1.26 7.51
C ARG A 42 -17.37 2.76 7.83
N ASN A 43 -17.58 3.15 9.07
CA ASN A 43 -17.52 4.55 9.49
C ASN A 43 -16.08 5.06 9.61
N HIS A 44 -15.11 4.17 9.69
CA HIS A 44 -13.71 4.49 9.98
C HIS A 44 -12.75 4.18 8.84
N LEU A 45 -13.04 3.24 7.95
CA LEU A 45 -12.14 2.90 6.84
C LEU A 45 -12.25 3.92 5.70
N ARG A 46 -11.09 4.37 5.21
CA ARG A 46 -10.97 5.16 3.97
C ARG A 46 -9.84 4.60 3.10
N ILE A 47 -10.10 4.54 1.81
CA ILE A 47 -9.13 4.12 0.79
C ILE A 47 -8.84 5.33 -0.08
N HIS A 48 -7.58 5.71 -0.20
CA HIS A 48 -7.15 6.87 -0.98
C HIS A 48 -6.32 6.39 -2.17
N ALA A 49 -6.73 6.80 -3.38
CA ALA A 49 -5.99 6.54 -4.60
C ALA A 49 -5.38 7.84 -5.14
N TYR A 50 -4.04 7.88 -5.21
CA TYR A 50 -3.26 8.99 -5.75
C TYR A 50 -2.55 8.56 -7.02
N GLY A 51 -2.73 9.27 -8.12
CA GLY A 51 -2.05 9.00 -9.39
C GLY A 51 -3.00 9.05 -10.58
N ALA A 52 -3.01 8.00 -11.40
CA ALA A 52 -3.90 7.89 -12.54
C ALA A 52 -5.38 7.78 -12.14
N PRO A 53 -6.31 8.01 -13.07
CA PRO A 53 -7.71 7.70 -12.86
C PRO A 53 -7.93 6.25 -12.43
N LEU A 54 -9.04 5.99 -11.76
CA LEU A 54 -9.42 4.63 -11.38
C LEU A 54 -9.64 3.75 -12.61
N ASP A 55 -9.18 2.52 -12.52
CA ASP A 55 -9.46 1.48 -13.51
C ASP A 55 -10.94 1.07 -13.49
N SER A 56 -11.40 0.37 -14.54
CA SER A 56 -12.80 -0.01 -14.71
C SER A 56 -13.31 -0.91 -13.60
N LEU A 57 -12.50 -1.87 -13.14
CA LEU A 57 -12.88 -2.80 -12.07
C LEU A 57 -13.06 -2.07 -10.73
N SER A 58 -12.20 -1.08 -10.43
CA SER A 58 -12.35 -0.23 -9.24
C SER A 58 -13.62 0.60 -9.32
N GLN A 59 -13.95 1.17 -10.49
CA GLN A 59 -15.20 1.93 -10.69
C GLN A 59 -16.43 1.05 -10.51
N GLU A 60 -16.45 -0.15 -11.10
CA GLU A 60 -17.53 -1.12 -10.94
C GLU A 60 -17.71 -1.53 -9.47
N ALA A 61 -16.62 -1.75 -8.74
CA ALA A 61 -16.67 -2.12 -7.33
C ALA A 61 -17.24 -0.98 -6.46
N ILE A 62 -16.92 0.29 -6.75
CA ILE A 62 -17.55 1.45 -6.08
C ILE A 62 -19.07 1.38 -6.23
N HIS A 63 -19.57 1.16 -7.44
CA HIS A 63 -21.01 1.07 -7.69
C HIS A 63 -21.63 -0.16 -7.03
N ARG A 64 -20.98 -1.31 -7.15
CA ARG A 64 -21.48 -2.59 -6.60
C ARG A 64 -21.65 -2.54 -5.08
N TYR A 65 -20.69 -1.98 -4.36
CA TYR A 65 -20.67 -1.95 -2.89
C TYR A 65 -21.16 -0.62 -2.30
N GLY A 66 -21.46 0.37 -3.11
CA GLY A 66 -21.84 1.71 -2.64
C GLY A 66 -20.71 2.42 -1.88
N PHE A 67 -19.47 2.35 -2.41
CA PHE A 67 -18.25 2.82 -1.71
C PHE A 67 -17.74 4.17 -2.20
N SER A 68 -18.63 5.04 -2.69
CA SER A 68 -18.26 6.40 -3.12
C SER A 68 -17.72 7.29 -2.00
N ASP A 69 -18.07 6.98 -0.75
CA ASP A 69 -17.57 7.62 0.47
C ASP A 69 -16.37 6.91 1.11
N ILE A 70 -16.06 5.69 0.65
CA ILE A 70 -14.96 4.85 1.16
C ILE A 70 -13.71 5.00 0.29
N LEU A 71 -13.85 4.91 -1.05
CA LEU A 71 -12.73 5.07 -1.97
C LEU A 71 -12.72 6.49 -2.55
N LEU A 72 -11.66 7.23 -2.22
CA LEU A 72 -11.45 8.62 -2.58
C LEU A 72 -10.32 8.71 -3.62
N ALA A 73 -10.68 9.05 -4.86
CA ALA A 73 -9.71 9.24 -5.94
C ALA A 73 -9.25 10.71 -5.99
N HIS A 74 -7.96 10.93 -5.77
CA HIS A 74 -7.37 12.28 -5.69
C HIS A 74 -6.69 12.71 -7.00
N GLY A 75 -6.54 11.79 -7.96
CA GLY A 75 -5.79 12.08 -9.18
C GLY A 75 -4.28 12.27 -8.91
N ARG A 76 -3.60 12.84 -9.91
CA ARG A 76 -2.17 13.10 -9.86
C ARG A 76 -1.88 14.36 -9.03
N LEU A 77 -0.90 14.23 -8.12
CA LEU A 77 -0.43 15.36 -7.34
C LEU A 77 0.57 16.19 -8.16
N GLU A 78 0.09 17.31 -8.65
CA GLU A 78 0.88 18.24 -9.47
C GLU A 78 1.64 19.24 -8.59
N ARG A 79 2.66 19.91 -9.19
CA ARG A 79 3.37 21.00 -8.54
C ARG A 79 2.40 22.13 -8.18
N ASP A 80 2.50 22.63 -6.97
CA ASP A 80 1.73 23.77 -6.51
C ASP A 80 2.28 25.05 -7.13
N PRO A 81 1.48 25.80 -7.91
CA PRO A 81 1.96 27.00 -8.57
C PRO A 81 2.21 28.18 -7.61
N VAL A 82 1.62 28.15 -6.41
CA VAL A 82 1.73 29.25 -5.41
C VAL A 82 2.88 28.98 -4.46
N THR A 83 2.93 27.77 -3.86
CA THR A 83 3.95 27.43 -2.88
C THR A 83 5.23 26.87 -3.49
N GLY A 84 5.18 26.44 -4.77
CA GLY A 84 6.29 25.81 -5.48
C GLY A 84 6.57 24.37 -5.06
N ILE A 85 5.80 23.81 -4.10
CA ILE A 85 5.94 22.43 -3.63
C ILE A 85 5.75 21.47 -4.81
N SER A 86 6.72 20.61 -5.05
CA SER A 86 6.69 19.65 -6.15
C SER A 86 5.65 18.55 -5.92
N GLY A 87 5.15 17.93 -7.00
CA GLY A 87 4.26 16.78 -6.88
C GLY A 87 4.91 15.62 -6.09
N ARG A 88 6.24 15.43 -6.21
CA ARG A 88 6.97 14.41 -5.45
C ARG A 88 6.98 14.69 -3.94
N GLU A 89 7.17 15.95 -3.54
CA GLU A 89 7.08 16.34 -2.13
C GLU A 89 5.67 16.15 -1.58
N LYS A 90 4.63 16.51 -2.36
CA LYS A 90 3.24 16.25 -1.98
C LYS A 90 2.95 14.75 -1.82
N VAL A 91 3.47 13.90 -2.71
CA VAL A 91 3.36 12.44 -2.58
C VAL A 91 4.02 11.97 -1.28
N ALA A 92 5.24 12.43 -0.99
CA ALA A 92 5.93 12.07 0.24
C ALA A 92 5.15 12.50 1.50
N GLN A 93 4.57 13.72 1.49
CA GLN A 93 3.69 14.19 2.58
C GLN A 93 2.45 13.30 2.73
N LYS A 94 1.77 12.97 1.64
CA LYS A 94 0.58 12.10 1.67
C LYS A 94 0.90 10.67 2.10
N MET A 95 2.08 10.15 1.77
CA MET A 95 2.56 8.87 2.31
C MET A 95 2.72 8.94 3.84
N GLN A 96 3.19 10.06 4.39
CA GLN A 96 3.34 10.24 5.83
C GLN A 96 1.99 10.37 6.57
N GLU A 97 0.94 10.80 5.90
CA GLU A 97 -0.42 10.91 6.45
C GLU A 97 -1.15 9.56 6.45
N ALA A 98 -0.70 8.59 5.65
CA ALA A 98 -1.31 7.26 5.58
C ALA A 98 -1.10 6.45 6.86
N ASP A 99 -2.08 5.62 7.23
CA ASP A 99 -1.92 4.59 8.25
C ASP A 99 -1.25 3.34 7.67
N VAL A 100 -1.65 2.95 6.45
CA VAL A 100 -1.08 1.81 5.72
C VAL A 100 -0.96 2.16 4.24
N LEU A 101 0.14 1.80 3.62
CA LEU A 101 0.40 1.95 2.20
C LEU A 101 0.09 0.64 1.47
N ILE A 102 -0.81 0.69 0.49
CA ILE A 102 -1.19 -0.48 -0.32
C ILE A 102 -0.22 -0.60 -1.49
N LEU A 103 0.53 -1.69 -1.54
CA LEU A 103 1.38 -2.08 -2.65
C LEU A 103 0.67 -3.12 -3.51
N LEU A 104 -0.01 -2.69 -4.57
CA LEU A 104 -0.54 -3.59 -5.60
C LEU A 104 0.59 -3.89 -6.59
N HIS A 105 1.01 -5.16 -6.66
CA HIS A 105 2.09 -5.56 -7.55
C HIS A 105 1.60 -5.81 -8.98
N GLY A 106 0.37 -6.30 -9.12
CA GLY A 106 -0.21 -6.76 -10.36
C GLY A 106 -0.12 -8.28 -10.51
N ASN A 107 -0.76 -8.82 -11.53
CA ASN A 107 -0.87 -10.25 -11.74
C ASN A 107 -0.50 -10.71 -13.16
N ASP A 108 0.20 -9.91 -13.92
CA ASP A 108 0.79 -10.34 -15.19
C ASP A 108 2.00 -11.27 -14.96
N GLU A 109 2.43 -11.96 -16.01
CA GLU A 109 3.53 -12.93 -15.93
C GLU A 109 4.87 -12.31 -15.53
N TRP A 110 5.08 -11.02 -15.83
CA TRP A 110 6.32 -10.28 -15.52
C TRP A 110 6.42 -9.88 -14.05
N CYS A 111 5.30 -9.89 -13.32
CA CYS A 111 5.30 -9.54 -11.90
C CYS A 111 6.17 -10.49 -11.05
N ALA A 112 6.41 -11.73 -11.53
CA ALA A 112 7.31 -12.66 -10.85
C ALA A 112 8.79 -12.24 -10.89
N GLU A 113 9.17 -11.34 -11.81
CA GLU A 113 10.57 -11.08 -12.16
C GLU A 113 11.11 -9.75 -11.65
N TYR A 114 10.25 -8.85 -11.15
CA TYR A 114 10.72 -7.52 -10.74
C TYR A 114 10.19 -7.04 -9.38
N ILE A 115 10.97 -6.19 -8.74
CA ILE A 115 10.54 -5.47 -7.54
C ILE A 115 10.07 -4.07 -7.96
N PRO A 116 8.81 -3.69 -7.68
CA PRO A 116 8.28 -2.38 -8.07
C PRO A 116 9.02 -1.26 -7.33
N SER A 117 9.42 -0.21 -8.07
CA SER A 117 10.17 0.93 -7.49
C SER A 117 9.44 1.60 -6.32
N LYS A 118 8.10 1.65 -6.36
CA LYS A 118 7.28 2.19 -5.26
C LYS A 118 7.46 1.47 -3.92
N PHE A 119 7.91 0.20 -3.93
CA PHE A 119 8.25 -0.52 -2.71
C PHE A 119 9.32 0.22 -1.90
N TYR A 120 10.34 0.73 -2.57
CA TYR A 120 11.42 1.50 -1.93
C TYR A 120 10.93 2.86 -1.42
N ASP A 121 10.08 3.55 -2.18
CA ASP A 121 9.46 4.81 -1.74
C ASP A 121 8.60 4.58 -0.49
N TYR A 122 7.87 3.47 -0.43
CA TYR A 122 7.06 3.08 0.74
C TYR A 122 7.94 2.76 1.95
N LEU A 123 9.04 2.05 1.76
CA LEU A 123 10.01 1.81 2.83
C LEU A 123 10.57 3.14 3.38
N TRP A 124 10.90 4.09 2.50
CA TRP A 124 11.38 5.42 2.89
C TRP A 124 10.37 6.19 3.73
N SER A 125 9.08 6.01 3.50
CA SER A 125 8.05 6.65 4.29
C SER A 125 8.03 6.18 5.75
N GLY A 126 8.49 4.96 6.01
CA GLY A 126 8.42 4.31 7.33
C GLY A 126 7.00 3.94 7.76
N ARG A 127 6.04 3.99 6.84
CA ARG A 127 4.66 3.59 7.11
C ARG A 127 4.47 2.09 6.93
N PRO A 128 3.51 1.49 7.66
CA PRO A 128 3.08 0.12 7.41
C PRO A 128 2.77 -0.11 5.94
N ILE A 129 3.23 -1.23 5.39
CA ILE A 129 2.97 -1.62 4.01
C ILE A 129 2.04 -2.83 4.03
N TRP A 130 1.04 -2.84 3.16
CA TRP A 130 0.28 -4.02 2.82
C TRP A 130 0.57 -4.39 1.37
N GLY A 131 1.40 -5.42 1.18
CA GLY A 131 1.72 -5.98 -0.13
C GLY A 131 0.64 -6.96 -0.58
N ILE A 132 0.13 -6.79 -1.79
CA ILE A 132 -0.70 -7.76 -2.49
C ILE A 132 0.09 -8.17 -3.73
N THR A 133 0.68 -9.37 -3.68
CA THR A 133 1.72 -9.81 -4.62
C THR A 133 1.26 -11.01 -5.42
N HIS A 134 1.87 -11.20 -6.59
CA HIS A 134 1.59 -12.34 -7.46
C HIS A 134 2.89 -13.04 -7.83
N ARG A 135 3.04 -14.31 -7.39
CA ARG A 135 4.13 -15.23 -7.76
C ARG A 135 5.54 -14.64 -7.68
N ASN A 136 5.80 -13.72 -6.74
CA ASN A 136 7.11 -13.10 -6.55
C ASN A 136 7.66 -13.39 -5.15
N PRO A 137 8.30 -14.56 -4.93
CA PRO A 137 8.81 -14.94 -3.63
C PRO A 137 9.90 -14.01 -3.11
N GLN A 138 10.64 -13.32 -3.99
CA GLN A 138 11.64 -12.35 -3.57
C GLN A 138 10.99 -11.11 -2.95
N LEU A 139 9.93 -10.55 -3.58
CA LEU A 139 9.19 -9.43 -3.02
C LEU A 139 8.48 -9.82 -1.72
N ASP A 140 7.89 -11.03 -1.68
CA ASP A 140 7.24 -11.57 -0.50
C ASP A 140 8.21 -11.63 0.68
N GLN A 141 9.41 -12.20 0.46
CA GLN A 141 10.45 -12.27 1.49
C GLN A 141 10.88 -10.87 1.94
N MET A 142 11.08 -9.93 0.99
CA MET A 142 11.45 -8.55 1.31
C MET A 142 10.37 -7.84 2.14
N LEU A 143 9.10 -8.09 1.89
CA LEU A 143 7.97 -7.55 2.67
C LEU A 143 7.95 -8.14 4.09
N LEU A 144 8.10 -9.47 4.22
CA LEU A 144 8.13 -10.16 5.51
C LEU A 144 9.32 -9.71 6.37
N ASP A 145 10.51 -9.62 5.80
CA ASP A 145 11.72 -9.14 6.49
C ASP A 145 11.55 -7.70 7.03
N ARG A 146 10.66 -6.92 6.42
CA ARG A 146 10.36 -5.55 6.81
C ARG A 146 9.11 -5.42 7.70
N LYS A 147 8.56 -6.54 8.19
CA LYS A 147 7.34 -6.58 9.02
C LYS A 147 6.16 -5.88 8.33
N SER A 148 5.91 -6.23 7.08
CA SER A 148 4.76 -5.76 6.31
C SER A 148 3.59 -6.74 6.39
N TYR A 149 2.38 -6.27 6.12
CA TYR A 149 1.24 -7.14 5.83
C TYR A 149 1.41 -7.70 4.43
N LEU A 150 1.09 -8.97 4.23
CA LEU A 150 1.26 -9.66 2.96
C LEU A 150 0.01 -10.48 2.63
N SER A 151 -0.41 -10.42 1.36
CA SER A 151 -1.45 -11.25 0.79
C SER A 151 -1.06 -11.67 -0.62
N ALA A 152 -1.47 -12.84 -1.04
CA ALA A 152 -1.34 -13.27 -2.43
C ALA A 152 -2.48 -12.71 -3.28
N ASP A 153 -2.17 -12.15 -4.46
CA ASP A 153 -3.21 -11.79 -5.43
C ASP A 153 -3.94 -13.06 -5.91
N GLY A 154 -5.28 -12.94 -6.01
CA GLY A 154 -6.14 -14.09 -6.30
C GLY A 154 -6.57 -14.91 -5.08
N ASP A 155 -6.02 -14.65 -3.89
CA ASP A 155 -6.49 -15.22 -2.62
C ASP A 155 -7.43 -14.23 -1.90
N ASP A 156 -8.69 -14.19 -2.30
CA ASP A 156 -9.69 -13.28 -1.74
C ASP A 156 -9.84 -13.47 -0.21
N ALA A 157 -9.74 -14.68 0.28
CA ALA A 157 -9.83 -14.98 1.71
C ALA A 157 -8.61 -14.43 2.47
N GLY A 158 -7.40 -14.63 1.94
CA GLY A 158 -6.17 -14.11 2.51
C GLY A 158 -6.12 -12.58 2.48
N ILE A 159 -6.63 -11.95 1.43
CA ILE A 159 -6.75 -10.48 1.33
C ILE A 159 -7.72 -9.95 2.39
N ALA A 160 -8.87 -10.61 2.56
CA ALA A 160 -9.86 -10.23 3.58
C ALA A 160 -9.30 -10.41 5.01
N MET A 161 -8.59 -11.50 5.28
CA MET A 161 -7.94 -11.75 6.58
C MET A 161 -6.86 -10.72 6.89
N ALA A 162 -6.07 -10.31 5.89
CA ALA A 162 -5.05 -9.28 6.07
C ALA A 162 -5.67 -7.93 6.40
N LEU A 163 -6.76 -7.54 5.72
CA LEU A 163 -7.48 -6.31 6.02
C LEU A 163 -8.12 -6.35 7.40
N GLU A 164 -8.70 -7.48 7.81
CA GLU A 164 -9.22 -7.68 9.17
C GLU A 164 -8.10 -7.50 10.20
N LYS A 165 -6.93 -8.10 9.98
CA LYS A 165 -5.78 -7.92 10.87
C LYS A 165 -5.35 -6.45 10.94
N ILE A 166 -5.26 -5.75 9.81
CA ILE A 166 -4.94 -4.31 9.76
C ILE A 166 -5.96 -3.51 10.58
N TRP A 167 -7.26 -3.81 10.43
CA TRP A 167 -8.32 -3.16 11.18
C TRP A 167 -8.18 -3.36 12.69
N LEU A 168 -7.95 -4.58 13.13
CA LEU A 168 -7.78 -4.92 14.55
C LEU A 168 -6.51 -4.29 15.14
N ASP A 169 -5.40 -4.34 14.41
CA ASP A 169 -4.13 -3.73 14.82
C ASP A 169 -4.28 -2.19 14.93
N TRP A 170 -4.98 -1.55 13.98
CA TRP A 170 -5.25 -0.12 14.01
C TRP A 170 -6.09 0.26 15.22
N ARG A 171 -7.14 -0.47 15.51
CA ARG A 171 -8.00 -0.24 16.68
C ARG A 171 -7.25 -0.33 18.00
N GLN A 172 -6.19 -1.11 18.05
CA GLN A 172 -5.33 -1.31 19.23
C GLN A 172 -4.11 -0.38 19.21
N ASN A 173 -3.95 0.49 18.21
CA ASN A 173 -2.75 1.30 17.97
C ASN A 173 -1.47 0.45 17.84
N GLN A 174 -1.58 -0.72 17.20
CA GLN A 174 -0.52 -1.72 17.05
C GLN A 174 -0.20 -2.08 15.60
N LEU A 175 -0.44 -1.15 14.66
CA LEU A 175 -0.04 -1.36 13.27
C LEU A 175 1.43 -1.77 13.18
N LEU A 176 1.71 -2.70 12.28
CA LEU A 176 3.08 -3.13 12.03
C LEU A 176 3.97 -1.93 11.68
N SER A 177 5.10 -1.80 12.35
CA SER A 177 6.11 -0.78 12.03
C SER A 177 7.17 -1.41 11.14
N PRO A 178 7.34 -0.93 9.90
CA PRO A 178 8.36 -1.47 9.02
C PRO A 178 9.75 -1.32 9.65
N ILE A 179 10.53 -2.37 9.62
CA ILE A 179 11.95 -2.28 9.93
C ILE A 179 12.61 -1.65 8.71
N TRP A 180 13.04 -0.40 8.87
CA TRP A 180 13.79 0.29 7.84
C TRP A 180 15.29 0.16 8.12
N GLN A 181 15.99 -0.49 7.21
CA GLN A 181 17.45 -0.43 7.12
C GLN A 181 17.78 0.16 5.76
N PRO A 182 18.27 1.41 5.69
CA PRO A 182 18.77 1.92 4.44
C PRO A 182 19.97 1.07 4.04
N ILE A 183 19.92 0.43 2.89
CA ILE A 183 21.10 -0.09 2.25
C ILE A 183 21.79 1.13 1.66
N GLY A 184 22.78 1.68 2.37
CA GLY A 184 23.63 2.74 1.85
C GLY A 184 24.43 2.25 0.65
N VAL A 185 24.83 3.17 -0.23
CA VAL A 185 25.66 2.85 -1.39
C VAL A 185 26.92 2.08 -0.96
N ASP A 186 27.53 2.48 0.14
CA ASP A 186 28.74 1.82 0.68
C ASP A 186 28.49 0.36 1.08
N GLN A 187 27.34 0.07 1.66
CA GLN A 187 26.97 -1.30 2.02
C GLN A 187 26.64 -2.16 0.80
N ALA A 188 25.96 -1.58 -0.20
CA ALA A 188 25.70 -2.25 -1.47
C ALA A 188 27.00 -2.56 -2.21
N VAL A 189 27.92 -1.61 -2.29
CA VAL A 189 29.26 -1.77 -2.90
C VAL A 189 30.05 -2.83 -2.14
N SER A 190 30.08 -2.80 -0.83
CA SER A 190 30.78 -3.80 0.01
C SER A 190 30.22 -5.20 -0.21
N SER A 191 28.90 -5.33 -0.31
CA SER A 191 28.25 -6.61 -0.62
C SER A 191 28.63 -7.14 -2.00
N ILE A 192 28.64 -6.28 -3.03
CA ILE A 192 29.07 -6.66 -4.39
C ILE A 192 30.54 -7.11 -4.39
N LEU A 193 31.43 -6.34 -3.78
CA LEU A 193 32.85 -6.65 -3.71
C LEU A 193 33.14 -7.96 -3.02
N SER A 194 32.41 -8.30 -1.94
CA SER A 194 32.55 -9.56 -1.23
C SER A 194 32.17 -10.79 -2.06
N HIS A 195 31.32 -10.64 -3.09
CA HIS A 195 30.94 -11.73 -3.99
C HIS A 195 31.91 -11.89 -5.19
N ILE A 196 32.66 -10.83 -5.52
CA ILE A 196 33.61 -10.85 -6.62
C ILE A 196 34.99 -11.41 -6.17
N THR A 197 35.28 -11.33 -4.89
CA THR A 197 36.56 -11.77 -4.29
C THR A 197 36.58 -13.21 -3.77
N GLN A 198 35.51 -13.95 -3.98
CA GLN A 198 35.41 -15.42 -3.79
C GLN A 198 35.56 -16.14 -5.13
#